data_20b6a67df2bc7ec4d1af23e9edc6944e
#
_entry.id   20b6a67df2bc7ec4d1af23e9edc6944e
#
_cell.length_a   1.000
_cell.length_b   1.000
_cell.length_c   1.000
_cell.angle_alpha   90.00
_cell.angle_beta   90.00
_cell.angle_gamma   90.00
#
_symmetry.space_group_name_H-M   'P 1'
#
loop_
_entity.id
_entity.type
_entity.pdbx_description
1 polymer ?
#
loop_
_entity_poly.entity_id
_entity_poly.type
_entity_poly.pdbx_seq_one_letter_code
_entity_poly.pdbx_strand_id
1 'polypeptide(L)'
;MATEKRQLFIGGESVSALDGRTTDDLNPYTGEVYAVVAAAGVADVTRAVDAAQEAFASWSATSPSQRRGILLKAADALEARTPEVISLMAGEVGGVGGWAGFNVMLAANMLREAAAAVTQPVGEVLTTETPGQLSLAVREPLGVIAAFAPWNAPVILSTRAVAAPLAAGNTVVLKPSEDAPIAAGLLIADVLHEAGLPAGVLNVVTNAPEDAAEIARALITDTRVQAVNFTGSTEVGRIVGTLAAQHLKPAVLELGGKNSLLVLDDADLDHAVSAATFSAFFNAGQICMSADRILVHQSVAEEFTAKFAAKVGSLPHGDPADPGTAIGPVISQRAADRVAALVAEAVSEGAQVRAGGDGKATVLDGVTPRMRIFQEEIFGPAVVIVTVADDDEAVAIANDTDHGLTAGILTEDSRRGFALAQRIRTGIVHVGNQTVDDEPQAPFGGVKASGYGRFGGRWGLEAFSATRWVTVAGGHGHFPL
;
A
#
# COMPACT_ATOMS: atom_id res chain seq x y z
N MET A 1 4.76 -1.30 -32.25
CA MET A 1 6.07 -1.33 -31.56
C MET A 1 6.34 -2.77 -31.16
N ALA A 2 7.60 -3.22 -31.03
CA ALA A 2 7.84 -4.58 -30.50
C ALA A 2 7.39 -4.61 -29.03
N THR A 3 6.63 -5.64 -28.64
CA THR A 3 6.18 -5.84 -27.28
C THR A 3 7.39 -6.01 -26.36
N GLU A 4 7.48 -5.26 -25.28
CA GLU A 4 8.58 -5.35 -24.33
C GLU A 4 8.59 -6.73 -23.65
N LYS A 5 9.80 -7.34 -23.54
CA LYS A 5 9.96 -8.60 -22.82
C LYS A 5 10.74 -8.37 -21.54
N ARG A 6 10.15 -8.75 -20.41
CA ARG A 6 10.77 -8.61 -19.08
C ARG A 6 10.96 -9.98 -18.45
N GLN A 7 12.02 -10.11 -17.69
CA GLN A 7 12.45 -11.34 -17.04
C GLN A 7 12.27 -11.27 -15.53
N LEU A 8 12.37 -12.41 -14.84
CA LEU A 8 12.53 -12.42 -13.38
C LEU A 8 13.83 -11.70 -13.01
N PHE A 9 13.90 -11.14 -11.80
CA PHE A 9 15.13 -10.60 -11.26
C PHE A 9 15.57 -11.43 -10.06
N ILE A 10 16.61 -12.26 -10.23
CA ILE A 10 17.07 -13.21 -9.21
C ILE A 10 18.60 -13.19 -9.14
N GLY A 11 19.15 -13.05 -7.93
CA GLY A 11 20.59 -13.08 -7.73
C GLY A 11 21.33 -11.89 -8.36
N GLY A 12 20.64 -10.76 -8.60
CA GLY A 12 21.21 -9.58 -9.27
C GLY A 12 21.19 -9.66 -10.79
N GLU A 13 20.52 -10.63 -11.39
CA GLU A 13 20.46 -10.87 -12.83
C GLU A 13 19.01 -10.96 -13.32
N SER A 14 18.79 -10.50 -14.57
CA SER A 14 17.55 -10.76 -15.30
C SER A 14 17.58 -12.18 -15.87
N VAL A 15 16.67 -13.06 -15.43
CA VAL A 15 16.66 -14.48 -15.78
C VAL A 15 15.28 -14.94 -16.24
N SER A 16 15.24 -15.86 -17.20
CA SER A 16 14.00 -16.50 -17.60
C SER A 16 13.46 -17.42 -16.50
N ALA A 17 12.13 -17.65 -16.49
CA ALA A 17 11.56 -18.74 -15.71
C ALA A 17 12.21 -20.07 -16.12
N LEU A 18 12.41 -20.97 -15.16
CA LEU A 18 13.10 -22.24 -15.39
C LEU A 18 12.38 -23.15 -16.39
N ASP A 19 11.07 -23.05 -16.47
CA ASP A 19 10.23 -23.77 -17.42
C ASP A 19 9.99 -23.00 -18.73
N GLY A 20 10.52 -21.77 -18.85
CA GLY A 20 10.40 -20.91 -20.01
C GLY A 20 9.03 -20.24 -20.18
N ARG A 21 8.11 -20.37 -19.19
CA ARG A 21 6.77 -19.75 -19.25
C ARG A 21 6.85 -18.23 -19.20
N THR A 22 5.88 -17.62 -19.87
CA THR A 22 5.64 -16.16 -19.84
C THR A 22 4.14 -15.92 -19.69
N THR A 23 3.79 -14.72 -19.28
CA THR A 23 2.41 -14.22 -19.22
C THR A 23 2.32 -12.84 -19.87
N ASP A 24 1.15 -12.51 -20.39
CA ASP A 24 0.89 -11.22 -20.97
C ASP A 24 0.45 -10.23 -19.86
N ASP A 25 1.05 -9.07 -19.89
CA ASP A 25 0.67 -7.90 -19.12
C ASP A 25 -0.15 -6.99 -20.03
N LEU A 26 -1.38 -6.64 -19.61
CA LEU A 26 -2.36 -5.99 -20.48
C LEU A 26 -2.51 -4.50 -20.13
N ASN A 27 -2.60 -3.66 -21.16
CA ASN A 27 -2.99 -2.27 -20.99
C ASN A 27 -4.49 -2.18 -20.67
N PRO A 28 -4.89 -1.65 -19.50
CA PRO A 28 -6.30 -1.63 -19.08
C PRO A 28 -7.17 -0.66 -19.90
N TYR A 29 -6.58 0.29 -20.63
CA TYR A 29 -7.30 1.25 -21.47
C TYR A 29 -7.60 0.68 -22.86
N THR A 30 -6.61 0.01 -23.47
CA THR A 30 -6.75 -0.51 -24.85
C THR A 30 -7.12 -1.99 -24.88
N GLY A 31 -6.85 -2.76 -23.82
CA GLY A 31 -6.98 -4.21 -23.77
C GLY A 31 -5.89 -4.96 -24.55
N GLU A 32 -4.92 -4.24 -25.12
CA GLU A 32 -3.81 -4.83 -25.86
C GLU A 32 -2.68 -5.28 -24.93
N VAL A 33 -1.83 -6.20 -25.41
CA VAL A 33 -0.63 -6.63 -24.67
C VAL A 33 0.35 -5.47 -24.57
N TYR A 34 0.62 -5.01 -23.35
CA TYR A 34 1.59 -3.97 -23.02
C TYR A 34 3.00 -4.56 -22.98
N ALA A 35 3.17 -5.64 -22.24
CA ALA A 35 4.45 -6.35 -22.10
C ALA A 35 4.24 -7.87 -22.01
N VAL A 36 5.32 -8.62 -22.24
CA VAL A 36 5.37 -10.06 -21.96
C VAL A 36 6.40 -10.29 -20.86
N VAL A 37 5.97 -10.85 -19.74
CA VAL A 37 6.84 -11.06 -18.58
C VAL A 37 7.05 -12.55 -18.30
N ALA A 38 8.22 -12.89 -17.74
CA ALA A 38 8.48 -14.27 -17.31
C ALA A 38 7.51 -14.66 -16.20
N ALA A 39 6.96 -15.87 -16.26
CA ALA A 39 6.03 -16.44 -15.29
C ALA A 39 6.74 -17.50 -14.43
N ALA A 40 7.15 -17.11 -13.21
CA ALA A 40 7.83 -17.99 -12.28
C ALA A 40 6.97 -19.17 -11.86
N GLY A 41 7.60 -20.34 -11.73
CA GLY A 41 7.08 -21.50 -11.01
C GLY A 41 7.65 -21.60 -9.60
N VAL A 42 7.24 -22.61 -8.84
CA VAL A 42 7.73 -22.88 -7.47
C VAL A 42 9.25 -23.06 -7.42
N ALA A 43 9.85 -23.63 -8.47
CA ALA A 43 11.30 -23.81 -8.56
C ALA A 43 12.05 -22.44 -8.65
N ASP A 44 11.47 -21.46 -9.33
CA ASP A 44 12.01 -20.10 -9.39
C ASP A 44 11.90 -19.38 -8.03
N VAL A 45 10.79 -19.60 -7.30
CA VAL A 45 10.64 -19.12 -5.92
C VAL A 45 11.75 -19.68 -5.04
N THR A 46 12.01 -20.99 -5.13
CA THR A 46 13.10 -21.64 -4.37
C THR A 46 14.44 -21.01 -4.71
N ARG A 47 14.74 -20.77 -5.99
CA ARG A 47 15.95 -20.12 -6.46
C ARG A 47 16.09 -18.69 -5.93
N ALA A 48 14.99 -17.92 -5.89
CA ALA A 48 14.97 -16.56 -5.36
C ALA A 48 15.23 -16.54 -3.84
N VAL A 49 14.64 -17.49 -3.10
CA VAL A 49 14.89 -17.65 -1.66
C VAL A 49 16.31 -18.13 -1.38
N ASP A 50 16.89 -19.04 -2.21
CA ASP A 50 18.30 -19.44 -2.14
C ASP A 50 19.21 -18.23 -2.25
N ALA A 51 19.02 -17.39 -3.28
CA ALA A 51 19.80 -16.18 -3.51
C ALA A 51 19.67 -15.18 -2.34
N ALA A 52 18.44 -14.99 -1.82
CA ALA A 52 18.20 -14.13 -0.69
C ALA A 52 18.87 -14.63 0.60
N GLN A 53 18.82 -15.93 0.87
CA GLN A 53 19.44 -16.55 2.04
C GLN A 53 20.98 -16.48 1.97
N GLU A 54 21.56 -16.68 0.79
CA GLU A 54 23.01 -16.59 0.58
C GLU A 54 23.50 -15.15 0.80
N ALA A 55 22.78 -14.15 0.29
CA ALA A 55 23.14 -12.75 0.43
C ALA A 55 22.96 -12.20 1.86
N PHE A 56 22.12 -12.83 2.69
CA PHE A 56 21.74 -12.30 4.01
C PHE A 56 22.91 -12.04 4.92
N ALA A 57 23.84 -12.97 5.06
CA ALA A 57 24.96 -12.86 6.02
C ALA A 57 25.85 -11.64 5.71
N SER A 58 26.15 -11.40 4.44
CA SER A 58 26.97 -10.27 4.01
C SER A 58 26.21 -8.95 4.10
N TRP A 59 24.93 -8.93 3.71
CA TRP A 59 24.10 -7.75 3.74
C TRP A 59 23.80 -7.28 5.17
N SER A 60 23.43 -8.18 6.06
CA SER A 60 23.16 -7.85 7.48
C SER A 60 24.37 -7.29 8.21
N ALA A 61 25.59 -7.68 7.79
CA ALA A 61 26.85 -7.18 8.32
C ALA A 61 27.31 -5.86 7.65
N THR A 62 26.61 -5.37 6.63
CA THR A 62 26.96 -4.13 5.92
C THR A 62 26.83 -2.93 6.86
N SER A 63 27.77 -1.98 6.75
CA SER A 63 27.74 -0.78 7.59
C SER A 63 26.50 0.09 7.33
N PRO A 64 25.99 0.82 8.35
CA PRO A 64 24.91 1.78 8.15
C PRO A 64 25.15 2.78 7.00
N SER A 65 26.40 3.26 6.88
CA SER A 65 26.76 4.24 5.82
C SER A 65 26.63 3.64 4.41
N GLN A 66 26.97 2.37 4.23
CA GLN A 66 26.84 1.70 2.94
C GLN A 66 25.36 1.50 2.58
N ARG A 67 24.53 0.96 3.50
CA ARG A 67 23.09 0.81 3.28
C ARG A 67 22.42 2.14 2.97
N ARG A 68 22.71 3.18 3.78
CA ARG A 68 22.22 4.54 3.56
C ARG A 68 22.60 5.07 2.18
N GLY A 69 23.87 4.90 1.76
CA GLY A 69 24.35 5.39 0.47
C GLY A 69 23.63 4.74 -0.71
N ILE A 70 23.32 3.45 -0.64
CA ILE A 70 22.56 2.73 -1.66
C ILE A 70 21.11 3.25 -1.73
N LEU A 71 20.41 3.36 -0.59
CA LEU A 71 19.02 3.81 -0.56
C LEU A 71 18.86 5.27 -1.05
N LEU A 72 19.81 6.16 -0.72
CA LEU A 72 19.81 7.55 -1.24
C LEU A 72 20.01 7.58 -2.75
N LYS A 73 20.98 6.82 -3.29
CA LYS A 73 21.18 6.72 -4.75
C LYS A 73 19.96 6.15 -5.45
N ALA A 74 19.28 5.16 -4.83
CA ALA A 74 18.06 4.59 -5.38
C ALA A 74 16.93 5.63 -5.44
N ALA A 75 16.79 6.49 -4.43
CA ALA A 75 15.82 7.59 -4.45
C ALA A 75 16.08 8.56 -5.62
N ASP A 76 17.33 8.96 -5.80
CA ASP A 76 17.72 9.88 -6.88
C ASP A 76 17.55 9.22 -8.27
N ALA A 77 17.88 7.93 -8.40
CA ALA A 77 17.69 7.16 -9.64
C ALA A 77 16.19 7.01 -9.99
N LEU A 78 15.34 6.79 -9.00
CA LEU A 78 13.89 6.70 -9.21
C LEU A 78 13.32 8.04 -9.69
N GLU A 79 13.67 9.15 -9.06
CA GLU A 79 13.23 10.49 -9.47
C GLU A 79 13.68 10.84 -10.90
N ALA A 80 14.91 10.46 -11.27
CA ALA A 80 15.42 10.67 -12.62
C ALA A 80 14.61 9.91 -13.69
N ARG A 81 13.94 8.83 -13.31
CA ARG A 81 13.08 8.03 -14.21
C ARG A 81 11.61 8.49 -14.24
N THR A 82 11.27 9.66 -13.66
CA THR A 82 9.87 10.15 -13.64
C THR A 82 9.16 10.07 -15.00
N PRO A 83 9.74 10.50 -16.14
CA PRO A 83 9.05 10.39 -17.44
C PRO A 83 8.81 8.94 -17.88
N GLU A 84 9.75 8.03 -17.60
CA GLU A 84 9.59 6.59 -17.84
C GLU A 84 8.45 6.01 -17.01
N VAL A 85 8.40 6.34 -15.72
CA VAL A 85 7.37 5.84 -14.79
C VAL A 85 5.98 6.37 -15.17
N ILE A 86 5.86 7.61 -15.63
CA ILE A 86 4.59 8.16 -16.13
C ILE A 86 4.09 7.33 -17.32
N SER A 87 4.95 7.04 -18.28
CA SER A 87 4.61 6.22 -19.45
C SER A 87 4.26 4.78 -19.06
N LEU A 88 5.07 4.18 -18.16
CA LEU A 88 4.85 2.83 -17.64
C LEU A 88 3.50 2.71 -16.94
N MET A 89 3.21 3.61 -16.00
CA MET A 89 1.95 3.54 -15.23
C MET A 89 0.71 3.81 -16.09
N ALA A 90 0.82 4.67 -17.10
CA ALA A 90 -0.28 4.87 -18.06
C ALA A 90 -0.54 3.59 -18.87
N GLY A 91 0.52 2.90 -19.29
CA GLY A 91 0.41 1.67 -20.10
C GLY A 91 0.04 0.43 -19.31
N GLU A 92 0.63 0.22 -18.15
CA GLU A 92 0.48 -1.01 -17.36
C GLU A 92 -0.74 -1.01 -16.44
N VAL A 93 -1.02 0.13 -15.77
CA VAL A 93 -2.10 0.20 -14.76
C VAL A 93 -3.15 1.30 -15.01
N GLY A 94 -3.08 1.98 -16.16
CA GLY A 94 -4.04 3.05 -16.48
C GLY A 94 -3.91 4.30 -15.61
N GLY A 95 -2.78 4.47 -14.94
CA GLY A 95 -2.53 5.59 -14.04
C GLY A 95 -2.25 6.90 -14.79
N VAL A 96 -3.00 7.96 -14.48
CA VAL A 96 -2.78 9.29 -15.07
C VAL A 96 -1.46 9.92 -14.57
N GLY A 97 -0.91 10.87 -15.35
CA GLY A 97 0.40 11.46 -15.05
C GLY A 97 0.55 12.07 -13.65
N GLY A 98 -0.51 12.68 -13.10
CA GLY A 98 -0.50 13.19 -11.72
C GLY A 98 -0.35 12.09 -10.67
N TRP A 99 -1.00 10.94 -10.88
CA TRP A 99 -0.85 9.77 -10.00
C TRP A 99 0.55 9.15 -10.10
N ALA A 100 1.07 9.02 -11.31
CA ALA A 100 2.42 8.51 -11.52
C ALA A 100 3.49 9.42 -10.88
N GLY A 101 3.38 10.73 -11.04
CA GLY A 101 4.26 11.70 -10.38
C GLY A 101 4.21 11.61 -8.86
N PHE A 102 3.02 11.46 -8.27
CA PHE A 102 2.85 11.24 -6.83
C PHE A 102 3.51 9.92 -6.39
N ASN A 103 3.37 8.84 -7.15
CA ASN A 103 4.03 7.57 -6.87
C ASN A 103 5.55 7.70 -6.81
N VAL A 104 6.16 8.38 -7.78
CA VAL A 104 7.62 8.59 -7.80
C VAL A 104 8.07 9.42 -6.61
N MET A 105 7.41 10.56 -6.37
CA MET A 105 7.77 11.47 -5.27
C MET A 105 7.72 10.76 -3.91
N LEU A 106 6.62 10.08 -3.62
CA LEU A 106 6.44 9.42 -2.33
C LEU A 106 7.38 8.23 -2.17
N ALA A 107 7.55 7.40 -3.19
CA ALA A 107 8.47 6.27 -3.18
C ALA A 107 9.93 6.71 -2.98
N ALA A 108 10.38 7.76 -3.66
CA ALA A 108 11.72 8.32 -3.45
C ALA A 108 11.90 8.84 -2.02
N ASN A 109 10.87 9.49 -1.45
CA ASN A 109 10.91 9.93 -0.06
C ASN A 109 10.89 8.76 0.92
N MET A 110 10.21 7.64 0.62
CA MET A 110 10.29 6.41 1.43
C MET A 110 11.70 5.81 1.44
N LEU A 111 12.40 5.83 0.30
CA LEU A 111 13.81 5.40 0.24
C LEU A 111 14.72 6.33 1.07
N ARG A 112 14.48 7.64 1.05
CA ARG A 112 15.21 8.62 1.88
C ARG A 112 14.94 8.44 3.36
N GLU A 113 13.69 8.20 3.75
CA GLU A 113 13.34 7.91 5.15
C GLU A 113 13.96 6.59 5.62
N ALA A 114 13.90 5.53 4.81
CA ALA A 114 14.58 4.28 5.08
C ALA A 114 16.10 4.48 5.24
N ALA A 115 16.71 5.32 4.40
CA ALA A 115 18.13 5.69 4.51
C ALA A 115 18.44 6.48 5.80
N ALA A 116 17.54 7.33 6.26
CA ALA A 116 17.69 8.03 7.54
C ALA A 116 17.54 7.07 8.72
N ALA A 117 16.67 6.10 8.60
CA ALA A 117 16.35 5.14 9.64
C ALA A 117 17.49 4.14 9.96
N VAL A 118 18.44 3.90 9.02
CA VAL A 118 19.57 2.98 9.25
C VAL A 118 20.50 3.39 10.41
N THR A 119 20.46 4.66 10.83
CA THR A 119 21.27 5.19 11.94
C THR A 119 20.48 5.39 13.23
N GLN A 120 19.22 4.94 13.28
CA GLN A 120 18.45 4.94 14.53
C GLN A 120 19.06 3.95 15.54
N PRO A 121 18.82 4.17 16.87
CA PRO A 121 19.34 3.27 17.91
C PRO A 121 18.92 1.82 17.65
N VAL A 122 19.90 0.92 17.66
CA VAL A 122 19.70 -0.52 17.45
C VAL A 122 19.29 -1.26 18.72
N GLY A 123 19.12 -0.56 19.86
CA GLY A 123 18.74 -1.20 21.11
C GLY A 123 18.80 -0.25 22.31
N GLU A 124 18.58 -0.83 23.48
CA GLU A 124 18.49 -0.12 24.76
C GLU A 124 19.35 -0.83 25.81
N VAL A 125 19.92 -0.03 26.73
CA VAL A 125 20.55 -0.55 27.96
C VAL A 125 19.48 -0.64 29.03
N LEU A 126 19.26 -1.84 29.56
CA LEU A 126 18.22 -2.12 30.54
C LEU A 126 18.81 -2.10 31.95
N THR A 127 17.99 -1.78 32.95
CA THR A 127 18.32 -1.98 34.37
C THR A 127 18.43 -3.47 34.67
N THR A 128 19.25 -3.82 35.67
CA THR A 128 19.43 -5.19 36.12
C THR A 128 19.51 -5.24 37.64
N GLU A 129 18.98 -6.31 38.26
CA GLU A 129 19.07 -6.59 39.69
C GLU A 129 20.45 -7.12 40.12
N THR A 130 21.26 -7.55 39.14
CA THR A 130 22.59 -8.12 39.42
C THR A 130 23.66 -7.03 39.29
N PRO A 131 24.33 -6.63 40.38
CA PRO A 131 25.40 -5.63 40.31
C PRO A 131 26.53 -6.04 39.37
N GLY A 132 26.97 -5.10 38.53
CA GLY A 132 28.02 -5.31 37.53
C GLY A 132 27.63 -6.08 36.28
N GLN A 133 26.37 -6.50 36.16
CA GLN A 133 25.85 -7.11 34.92
C GLN A 133 25.44 -6.03 33.94
N LEU A 134 25.81 -6.17 32.66
CA LEU A 134 25.25 -5.39 31.56
C LEU A 134 24.03 -6.12 30.98
N SER A 135 22.92 -5.41 30.80
CA SER A 135 21.68 -5.94 30.22
C SER A 135 21.25 -5.08 29.01
N LEU A 136 21.08 -5.72 27.87
CA LEU A 136 20.82 -5.07 26.61
C LEU A 136 19.58 -5.67 25.91
N ALA A 137 18.71 -4.82 25.37
CA ALA A 137 17.76 -5.20 24.34
C ALA A 137 18.32 -4.75 22.98
N VAL A 138 18.64 -5.69 22.10
CA VAL A 138 19.28 -5.39 20.80
C VAL A 138 18.35 -5.78 19.68
N ARG A 139 18.19 -4.91 18.65
CA ARG A 139 17.46 -5.21 17.43
C ARG A 139 18.39 -5.84 16.40
N GLU A 140 17.91 -6.93 15.79
CA GLU A 140 18.63 -7.67 14.76
C GLU A 140 17.69 -7.88 13.56
N PRO A 141 18.20 -7.93 12.31
CA PRO A 141 17.39 -8.27 11.16
C PRO A 141 16.79 -9.68 11.29
N LEU A 142 15.58 -9.87 10.77
CA LEU A 142 14.88 -11.15 10.83
C LEU A 142 15.48 -12.22 9.91
N GLY A 143 15.87 -11.83 8.67
CA GLY A 143 16.36 -12.75 7.65
C GLY A 143 15.78 -12.46 6.27
N VAL A 144 15.30 -13.49 5.59
CA VAL A 144 14.60 -13.34 4.31
C VAL A 144 13.15 -12.92 4.53
N ILE A 145 12.70 -11.89 3.84
CA ILE A 145 11.33 -11.36 3.92
C ILE A 145 10.57 -11.69 2.63
N ALA A 146 9.40 -12.32 2.74
CA ALA A 146 8.45 -12.42 1.64
C ALA A 146 7.62 -11.13 1.55
N ALA A 147 7.69 -10.44 0.43
CA ALA A 147 7.03 -9.17 0.20
C ALA A 147 6.05 -9.26 -0.97
N PHE A 148 4.87 -8.64 -0.81
CA PHE A 148 3.82 -8.65 -1.83
C PHE A 148 3.36 -7.20 -2.08
N ALA A 149 3.40 -6.76 -3.33
CA ALA A 149 3.01 -5.42 -3.74
C ALA A 149 1.85 -5.45 -4.74
N PRO A 150 0.78 -4.67 -4.54
CA PRO A 150 -0.36 -4.59 -5.43
C PRO A 150 -0.13 -3.61 -6.59
N TRP A 151 -1.09 -3.55 -7.51
CA TRP A 151 -1.05 -2.79 -8.75
C TRP A 151 -1.49 -1.33 -8.63
N ASN A 152 -2.26 -0.96 -7.60
CA ASN A 152 -2.99 0.32 -7.56
C ASN A 152 -2.12 1.55 -7.26
N ALA A 153 -1.05 1.38 -6.48
CA ALA A 153 -0.01 2.38 -6.24
C ALA A 153 1.36 1.68 -6.39
N PRO A 154 1.68 1.19 -7.59
CA PRO A 154 2.66 0.13 -7.76
C PRO A 154 4.06 0.52 -7.29
N VAL A 155 4.51 1.75 -7.62
CA VAL A 155 5.86 2.22 -7.26
C VAL A 155 5.97 2.56 -5.77
N ILE A 156 4.93 3.15 -5.18
CA ILE A 156 4.86 3.40 -3.73
C ILE A 156 4.89 2.07 -2.97
N LEU A 157 4.02 1.14 -3.33
CA LEU A 157 3.79 -0.06 -2.52
C LEU A 157 4.89 -1.11 -2.70
N SER A 158 5.54 -1.21 -3.86
CA SER A 158 6.76 -1.99 -4.01
C SER A 158 7.92 -1.41 -3.21
N THR A 159 8.11 -0.09 -3.25
CA THR A 159 9.12 0.59 -2.45
C THR A 159 8.87 0.40 -0.95
N ARG A 160 7.62 0.58 -0.49
CA ARG A 160 7.22 0.33 0.90
C ARG A 160 7.52 -1.09 1.35
N ALA A 161 7.25 -2.06 0.47
CA ALA A 161 7.47 -3.47 0.77
C ALA A 161 8.94 -3.85 0.94
N VAL A 162 9.88 -3.09 0.35
CA VAL A 162 11.31 -3.44 0.35
C VAL A 162 12.19 -2.48 1.15
N ALA A 163 11.86 -1.17 1.21
CA ALA A 163 12.77 -0.16 1.75
C ALA A 163 13.09 -0.36 3.25
N ALA A 164 12.08 -0.52 4.10
CA ALA A 164 12.28 -0.74 5.53
C ALA A 164 12.96 -2.09 5.84
N PRO A 165 12.56 -3.24 5.23
CA PRO A 165 13.30 -4.49 5.34
C PRO A 165 14.78 -4.36 4.99
N LEU A 166 15.11 -3.73 3.85
CA LEU A 166 16.49 -3.53 3.40
C LEU A 166 17.28 -2.63 4.35
N ALA A 167 16.68 -1.54 4.83
CA ALA A 167 17.30 -0.65 5.82
C ALA A 167 17.62 -1.37 7.12
N ALA A 168 16.74 -2.26 7.59
CA ALA A 168 16.94 -3.09 8.76
C ALA A 168 18.03 -4.18 8.58
N GLY A 169 18.47 -4.44 7.35
CA GLY A 169 19.49 -5.46 7.03
C GLY A 169 18.93 -6.82 6.61
N ASN A 170 17.64 -6.90 6.30
CA ASN A 170 17.03 -8.10 5.73
C ASN A 170 17.25 -8.19 4.23
N THR A 171 17.10 -9.40 3.69
CA THR A 171 16.97 -9.64 2.25
C THR A 171 15.49 -9.85 1.89
N VAL A 172 15.12 -9.62 0.63
CA VAL A 172 13.72 -9.61 0.22
C VAL A 172 13.52 -10.45 -1.03
N VAL A 173 12.44 -11.24 -1.04
CA VAL A 173 11.84 -11.80 -2.25
C VAL A 173 10.49 -11.10 -2.45
N LEU A 174 10.39 -10.29 -3.49
CA LEU A 174 9.21 -9.49 -3.82
C LEU A 174 8.40 -10.21 -4.91
N LYS A 175 7.11 -10.43 -4.63
CA LYS A 175 6.11 -10.85 -5.59
C LYS A 175 5.21 -9.65 -5.90
N PRO A 176 5.33 -9.02 -7.08
CA PRO A 176 4.39 -7.99 -7.52
C PRO A 176 3.04 -8.61 -7.90
N SER A 177 2.02 -7.75 -8.02
CA SER A 177 0.75 -8.12 -8.66
C SER A 177 0.96 -8.53 -10.11
N GLU A 178 0.15 -9.45 -10.57
CA GLU A 178 0.11 -9.91 -11.95
C GLU A 178 -0.37 -8.81 -12.92
N ASP A 179 -1.13 -7.85 -12.41
CA ASP A 179 -1.62 -6.68 -13.16
C ASP A 179 -0.62 -5.50 -13.18
N ALA A 180 0.56 -5.63 -12.53
CA ALA A 180 1.61 -4.60 -12.49
C ALA A 180 3.00 -5.22 -12.26
N PRO A 181 3.41 -6.21 -13.04
CA PRO A 181 4.68 -6.92 -12.80
C PRO A 181 5.90 -6.01 -12.91
N ILE A 182 5.84 -4.98 -13.76
CA ILE A 182 6.94 -4.06 -13.99
C ILE A 182 6.93 -2.95 -12.95
N ALA A 183 5.85 -2.17 -12.85
CA ALA A 183 5.78 -1.01 -11.96
C ALA A 183 5.78 -1.39 -10.47
N ALA A 184 5.15 -2.53 -10.10
CA ALA A 184 5.11 -3.01 -8.72
C ALA A 184 6.26 -3.97 -8.35
N GLY A 185 7.21 -4.23 -9.26
CA GLY A 185 8.29 -5.20 -8.98
C GLY A 185 9.59 -4.92 -9.69
N LEU A 186 9.64 -5.11 -11.01
CA LEU A 186 10.89 -5.07 -11.76
C LEU A 186 11.53 -3.68 -11.79
N LEU A 187 10.73 -2.61 -11.81
CA LEU A 187 11.23 -1.23 -11.74
C LEU A 187 12.07 -0.97 -10.48
N ILE A 188 11.56 -1.33 -9.31
CA ILE A 188 12.29 -1.10 -8.06
C ILE A 188 13.55 -1.98 -7.96
N ALA A 189 13.54 -3.16 -8.57
CA ALA A 189 14.74 -3.99 -8.68
C ALA A 189 15.79 -3.32 -9.55
N ASP A 190 15.42 -2.81 -10.73
CA ASP A 190 16.31 -2.08 -11.63
C ASP A 190 16.92 -0.86 -10.92
N VAL A 191 16.10 -0.05 -10.24
CA VAL A 191 16.52 1.15 -9.51
C VAL A 191 17.52 0.82 -8.40
N LEU A 192 17.24 -0.20 -7.58
CA LEU A 192 18.12 -0.61 -6.48
C LEU A 192 19.40 -1.27 -6.99
N HIS A 193 19.33 -2.05 -8.05
CA HIS A 193 20.50 -2.64 -8.69
C HIS A 193 21.48 -1.57 -9.23
N GLU A 194 20.97 -0.57 -9.95
CA GLU A 194 21.75 0.58 -10.43
C GLU A 194 22.36 1.40 -9.28
N ALA A 195 21.64 1.51 -8.15
CA ALA A 195 22.16 2.17 -6.95
C ALA A 195 23.30 1.40 -6.28
N GLY A 196 23.57 0.15 -6.71
CA GLY A 196 24.61 -0.72 -6.19
C GLY A 196 24.17 -1.67 -5.07
N LEU A 197 22.89 -2.03 -5.03
CA LEU A 197 22.40 -3.08 -4.10
C LEU A 197 23.09 -4.41 -4.47
N PRO A 198 23.71 -5.13 -3.52
CA PRO A 198 24.41 -6.39 -3.83
C PRO A 198 23.46 -7.45 -4.38
N ALA A 199 24.01 -8.33 -5.22
CA ALA A 199 23.29 -9.47 -5.81
C ALA A 199 22.60 -10.32 -4.72
N GLY A 200 21.37 -10.75 -4.99
CA GLY A 200 20.56 -11.59 -4.10
C GLY A 200 19.87 -10.85 -2.93
N VAL A 201 20.25 -9.61 -2.61
CA VAL A 201 19.62 -8.85 -1.51
C VAL A 201 18.15 -8.52 -1.80
N LEU A 202 17.83 -8.20 -3.05
CA LEU A 202 16.46 -8.13 -3.58
C LEU A 202 16.30 -9.10 -4.73
N ASN A 203 15.22 -9.88 -4.72
CA ASN A 203 14.82 -10.76 -5.81
C ASN A 203 13.36 -10.49 -6.14
N VAL A 204 12.98 -10.53 -7.42
CA VAL A 204 11.61 -10.29 -7.88
C VAL A 204 11.14 -11.47 -8.71
N VAL A 205 10.01 -12.06 -8.30
CA VAL A 205 9.37 -13.18 -8.98
C VAL A 205 7.98 -12.76 -9.47
N THR A 206 7.88 -12.52 -10.78
CA THR A 206 6.61 -12.29 -11.47
C THR A 206 5.98 -13.65 -11.80
N ASN A 207 4.65 -13.74 -11.89
CA ASN A 207 3.94 -15.00 -12.16
C ASN A 207 2.71 -14.79 -13.05
N ALA A 208 2.21 -15.85 -13.62
CA ALA A 208 0.91 -15.84 -14.28
C ALA A 208 -0.23 -15.75 -13.25
N PRO A 209 -1.39 -15.11 -13.57
CA PRO A 209 -2.49 -14.92 -12.64
C PRO A 209 -2.98 -16.20 -11.96
N GLU A 210 -3.05 -17.30 -12.70
CA GLU A 210 -3.49 -18.63 -12.21
C GLU A 210 -2.54 -19.23 -11.17
N ASP A 211 -1.26 -18.83 -11.17
CA ASP A 211 -0.24 -19.39 -10.28
C ASP A 211 -0.09 -18.57 -8.97
N ALA A 212 -0.78 -17.43 -8.84
CA ALA A 212 -0.60 -16.49 -7.74
C ALA A 212 -0.69 -17.13 -6.35
N ALA A 213 -1.67 -18.00 -6.14
CA ALA A 213 -1.88 -18.68 -4.87
C ALA A 213 -0.77 -19.68 -4.55
N GLU A 214 -0.28 -20.41 -5.56
CA GLU A 214 0.80 -21.40 -5.42
C GLU A 214 2.13 -20.71 -5.11
N ILE A 215 2.47 -19.66 -5.85
CA ILE A 215 3.68 -18.86 -5.65
C ILE A 215 3.68 -18.18 -4.26
N ALA A 216 2.56 -17.58 -3.85
CA ALA A 216 2.43 -16.99 -2.52
C ALA A 216 2.59 -18.03 -1.42
N ARG A 217 1.97 -19.22 -1.57
CA ARG A 217 2.12 -20.33 -0.64
C ARG A 217 3.58 -20.78 -0.56
N ALA A 218 4.25 -21.00 -1.68
CA ALA A 218 5.64 -21.43 -1.73
C ALA A 218 6.56 -20.46 -0.98
N LEU A 219 6.39 -19.14 -1.19
CA LEU A 219 7.12 -18.10 -0.46
C LEU A 219 6.85 -18.13 1.05
N ILE A 220 5.57 -18.15 1.44
CA ILE A 220 5.21 -18.03 2.86
C ILE A 220 5.58 -19.28 3.65
N THR A 221 5.51 -20.48 3.03
CA THR A 221 5.79 -21.74 3.73
C THR A 221 7.28 -22.13 3.76
N ASP A 222 8.13 -21.50 2.94
CA ASP A 222 9.57 -21.77 2.94
C ASP A 222 10.18 -21.45 4.31
N THR A 223 10.86 -22.41 4.93
CA THR A 223 11.39 -22.30 6.30
C THR A 223 12.46 -21.22 6.47
N ARG A 224 13.10 -20.77 5.39
CA ARG A 224 14.11 -19.70 5.38
C ARG A 224 13.50 -18.31 5.39
N VAL A 225 12.25 -18.17 4.92
CA VAL A 225 11.50 -16.92 5.02
C VAL A 225 11.08 -16.70 6.48
N GLN A 226 11.41 -15.54 7.03
CA GLN A 226 11.26 -15.24 8.45
C GLN A 226 10.09 -14.32 8.78
N ALA A 227 9.64 -13.53 7.81
CA ALA A 227 8.48 -12.66 7.96
C ALA A 227 7.79 -12.41 6.62
N VAL A 228 6.56 -11.92 6.69
CA VAL A 228 5.74 -11.61 5.52
C VAL A 228 5.28 -10.15 5.61
N ASN A 229 5.34 -9.40 4.50
CA ASN A 229 4.55 -8.20 4.36
C ASN A 229 3.64 -8.33 3.14
N PHE A 230 2.40 -7.92 3.31
CA PHE A 230 1.37 -8.05 2.28
C PHE A 230 0.52 -6.78 2.26
N THR A 231 0.42 -6.18 1.08
CA THR A 231 -0.57 -5.14 0.77
C THR A 231 -1.50 -5.67 -0.31
N GLY A 232 -2.82 -5.61 -0.08
CA GLY A 232 -3.82 -6.10 -1.02
C GLY A 232 -5.22 -6.21 -0.44
N SER A 233 -6.09 -7.04 -1.04
CA SER A 233 -7.46 -7.19 -0.57
C SER A 233 -7.56 -7.85 0.81
N THR A 234 -8.61 -7.49 1.56
CA THR A 234 -8.88 -8.08 2.89
C THR A 234 -9.08 -9.60 2.81
N GLU A 235 -9.71 -10.11 1.75
CA GLU A 235 -9.91 -11.54 1.54
C GLU A 235 -8.57 -12.29 1.43
N VAL A 236 -7.68 -11.84 0.54
CA VAL A 236 -6.35 -12.45 0.37
C VAL A 236 -5.49 -12.24 1.60
N GLY A 237 -5.57 -11.06 2.25
CA GLY A 237 -4.87 -10.78 3.50
C GLY A 237 -5.20 -11.74 4.63
N ARG A 238 -6.47 -12.18 4.75
CA ARG A 238 -6.88 -13.23 5.70
C ARG A 238 -6.20 -14.57 5.40
N ILE A 239 -6.09 -14.94 4.13
CA ILE A 239 -5.40 -16.18 3.71
C ILE A 239 -3.91 -16.09 4.04
N VAL A 240 -3.26 -15.00 3.63
CA VAL A 240 -1.83 -14.75 3.88
C VAL A 240 -1.51 -14.73 5.38
N GLY A 241 -2.30 -13.99 6.18
CA GLY A 241 -2.12 -13.91 7.63
C GLY A 241 -2.32 -15.24 8.32
N THR A 242 -3.32 -16.02 7.91
CA THR A 242 -3.55 -17.38 8.43
C THR A 242 -2.38 -18.29 8.12
N LEU A 243 -1.89 -18.26 6.88
CA LEU A 243 -0.77 -19.10 6.47
C LEU A 243 0.53 -18.71 7.18
N ALA A 244 0.80 -17.40 7.33
CA ALA A 244 1.95 -16.91 8.10
C ALA A 244 1.89 -17.38 9.56
N ALA A 245 0.71 -17.28 10.20
CA ALA A 245 0.51 -17.72 11.59
C ALA A 245 0.69 -19.24 11.76
N GLN A 246 0.25 -20.05 10.80
CA GLN A 246 0.48 -21.51 10.80
C GLN A 246 1.98 -21.86 10.82
N HIS A 247 2.83 -20.99 10.25
CA HIS A 247 4.28 -21.16 10.22
C HIS A 247 5.03 -20.28 11.24
N LEU A 248 4.29 -19.66 12.20
CA LEU A 248 4.82 -18.79 13.27
C LEU A 248 5.64 -17.61 12.73
N LYS A 249 5.30 -17.10 11.55
CA LYS A 249 5.96 -15.95 10.92
C LYS A 249 5.22 -14.66 11.27
N PRO A 250 5.90 -13.63 11.77
CA PRO A 250 5.31 -12.31 11.89
C PRO A 250 4.87 -11.80 10.52
N ALA A 251 3.76 -11.08 10.49
CA ALA A 251 3.23 -10.50 9.27
C ALA A 251 2.83 -9.04 9.50
N VAL A 252 3.08 -8.20 8.48
CA VAL A 252 2.49 -6.87 8.34
C VAL A 252 1.46 -6.95 7.21
N LEU A 253 0.21 -6.68 7.54
CA LEU A 253 -0.89 -6.72 6.57
C LEU A 253 -1.51 -5.32 6.44
N GLU A 254 -1.51 -4.79 5.23
CA GLU A 254 -2.15 -3.54 4.86
C GLU A 254 -3.23 -3.88 3.82
N LEU A 255 -4.49 -3.69 4.18
CA LEU A 255 -5.63 -4.25 3.47
C LEU A 255 -6.62 -3.15 3.09
N GLY A 256 -7.79 -3.57 2.58
CA GLY A 256 -8.83 -2.66 2.13
C GLY A 256 -9.38 -1.73 3.21
N GLY A 257 -10.08 -0.69 2.78
CA GLY A 257 -10.73 0.29 3.62
C GLY A 257 -12.21 0.46 3.29
N LYS A 258 -12.96 1.09 4.21
CA LYS A 258 -14.29 1.67 3.96
C LYS A 258 -14.31 3.06 4.56
N ASN A 259 -13.51 3.92 3.94
CA ASN A 259 -13.12 5.18 4.55
C ASN A 259 -14.23 6.23 4.49
N SER A 260 -14.31 7.03 5.54
CA SER A 260 -15.28 8.11 5.64
C SER A 260 -14.60 9.47 5.62
N LEU A 261 -15.15 10.40 4.84
CA LEU A 261 -14.82 11.82 4.88
C LEU A 261 -15.99 12.56 5.52
N LEU A 262 -15.78 13.17 6.68
CA LEU A 262 -16.78 13.94 7.39
C LEU A 262 -16.72 15.40 6.94
N VAL A 263 -17.85 15.97 6.56
CA VAL A 263 -18.02 17.40 6.24
C VAL A 263 -18.96 17.98 7.28
N LEU A 264 -18.39 18.73 8.24
CA LEU A 264 -19.14 19.31 9.35
C LEU A 264 -19.87 20.60 8.93
N ASP A 265 -20.75 21.09 9.80
CA ASP A 265 -21.60 22.26 9.55
C ASP A 265 -20.84 23.57 9.39
N ASP A 266 -19.61 23.65 9.92
CA ASP A 266 -18.71 24.80 9.84
C ASP A 266 -17.65 24.69 8.74
N ALA A 267 -17.64 23.62 7.93
CA ALA A 267 -16.63 23.42 6.89
C ALA A 267 -16.74 24.45 5.76
N ASP A 268 -15.59 24.91 5.25
CA ASP A 268 -15.53 25.63 3.98
C ASP A 268 -15.94 24.66 2.85
N LEU A 269 -17.08 24.91 2.23
CA LEU A 269 -17.67 24.00 1.23
C LEU A 269 -16.88 23.94 -0.08
N ASP A 270 -16.20 24.99 -0.49
CA ASP A 270 -15.39 24.97 -1.71
C ASP A 270 -14.11 24.12 -1.50
N HIS A 271 -13.49 24.26 -0.33
CA HIS A 271 -12.42 23.38 0.10
C HIS A 271 -12.92 21.93 0.24
N ALA A 272 -14.06 21.72 0.90
CA ALA A 272 -14.64 20.40 1.13
C ALA A 272 -14.96 19.66 -0.17
N VAL A 273 -15.51 20.35 -1.20
CA VAL A 273 -15.75 19.77 -2.52
C VAL A 273 -14.45 19.37 -3.21
N SER A 274 -13.41 20.18 -3.11
CA SER A 274 -12.11 19.89 -3.70
C SER A 274 -11.47 18.67 -3.02
N ALA A 275 -11.47 18.65 -1.68
CA ALA A 275 -10.96 17.56 -0.86
C ALA A 275 -11.72 16.24 -1.10
N ALA A 276 -13.04 16.29 -1.17
CA ALA A 276 -13.90 15.14 -1.46
C ALA A 276 -13.65 14.59 -2.88
N THR A 277 -13.49 15.49 -3.88
CA THR A 277 -13.20 15.08 -5.25
C THR A 277 -11.87 14.34 -5.35
N PHE A 278 -10.83 14.87 -4.71
CA PHE A 278 -9.53 14.23 -4.66
C PHE A 278 -9.61 12.88 -3.92
N SER A 279 -10.21 12.89 -2.73
CA SER A 279 -10.33 11.72 -1.87
C SER A 279 -11.07 10.54 -2.51
N ALA A 280 -12.15 10.83 -3.27
CA ALA A 280 -12.98 9.79 -3.86
C ALA A 280 -12.51 9.33 -5.25
N PHE A 281 -11.85 10.20 -6.03
CA PHE A 281 -11.66 9.93 -7.45
C PHE A 281 -10.21 9.98 -7.94
N PHE A 282 -9.24 10.35 -7.09
CA PHE A 282 -7.84 10.22 -7.47
C PHE A 282 -7.52 8.75 -7.78
N ASN A 283 -6.79 8.50 -8.86
CA ASN A 283 -6.60 7.16 -9.44
C ASN A 283 -7.91 6.38 -9.69
N ALA A 284 -8.97 7.07 -10.13
CA ALA A 284 -10.29 6.49 -10.33
C ALA A 284 -10.86 5.79 -9.07
N GLY A 285 -10.53 6.28 -7.86
CA GLY A 285 -10.98 5.67 -6.60
C GLY A 285 -10.32 4.34 -6.24
N GLN A 286 -9.26 3.93 -6.93
CA GLN A 286 -8.57 2.65 -6.72
C GLN A 286 -7.43 2.79 -5.70
N ILE A 287 -7.68 3.47 -4.59
CA ILE A 287 -6.72 3.64 -3.50
C ILE A 287 -7.35 3.10 -2.21
N CYS A 288 -6.59 2.31 -1.44
CA CYS A 288 -7.08 1.77 -0.15
C CYS A 288 -7.58 2.86 0.81
N MET A 289 -7.10 4.11 0.65
CA MET A 289 -7.51 5.29 1.41
C MET A 289 -8.63 6.10 0.74
N SER A 290 -9.11 5.76 -0.46
CA SER A 290 -10.19 6.52 -1.12
C SER A 290 -11.41 6.64 -0.22
N ALA A 291 -12.05 7.81 -0.22
CA ALA A 291 -13.31 7.99 0.48
C ALA A 291 -14.42 7.23 -0.25
N ASP A 292 -14.96 6.23 0.40
CA ASP A 292 -16.15 5.48 -0.06
C ASP A 292 -17.44 6.14 0.39
N ARG A 293 -17.41 6.81 1.56
CA ARG A 293 -18.55 7.48 2.19
C ARG A 293 -18.19 8.92 2.54
N ILE A 294 -18.99 9.88 2.07
CA ILE A 294 -18.90 11.28 2.48
C ILE A 294 -20.06 11.54 3.41
N LEU A 295 -19.76 11.78 4.69
CA LEU A 295 -20.76 12.02 5.75
C LEU A 295 -20.94 13.52 5.92
N VAL A 296 -22.07 14.07 5.46
CA VAL A 296 -22.28 15.50 5.37
C VAL A 296 -23.33 15.94 6.38
N HIS A 297 -22.99 16.93 7.21
CA HIS A 297 -23.94 17.49 8.17
C HIS A 297 -25.17 18.07 7.44
N GLN A 298 -26.37 17.79 7.97
CA GLN A 298 -27.66 18.12 7.32
C GLN A 298 -27.80 19.60 6.93
N SER A 299 -27.21 20.52 7.69
CA SER A 299 -27.33 21.96 7.43
C SER A 299 -26.62 22.41 6.17
N VAL A 300 -25.63 21.64 5.67
CA VAL A 300 -24.81 21.96 4.49
C VAL A 300 -24.96 20.91 3.39
N ALA A 301 -25.73 19.86 3.60
CA ALA A 301 -25.79 18.68 2.73
C ALA A 301 -26.31 19.00 1.32
N GLU A 302 -27.33 19.84 1.19
CA GLU A 302 -27.91 20.19 -0.10
C GLU A 302 -26.91 21.00 -0.96
N GLU A 303 -26.32 22.05 -0.37
CA GLU A 303 -25.33 22.89 -1.06
C GLU A 303 -24.06 22.10 -1.41
N PHE A 304 -23.52 21.32 -0.47
CA PHE A 304 -22.36 20.47 -0.71
C PHE A 304 -22.63 19.49 -1.87
N THR A 305 -23.76 18.76 -1.80
CA THR A 305 -24.09 17.75 -2.81
C THR A 305 -24.22 18.37 -4.20
N ALA A 306 -24.86 19.53 -4.33
CA ALA A 306 -25.00 20.22 -5.59
C ALA A 306 -23.64 20.65 -6.18
N LYS A 307 -22.78 21.27 -5.37
CA LYS A 307 -21.43 21.69 -5.77
C LYS A 307 -20.56 20.48 -6.13
N PHE A 308 -20.58 19.44 -5.32
CA PHE A 308 -19.78 18.23 -5.51
C PHE A 308 -20.20 17.47 -6.77
N ALA A 309 -21.51 17.28 -7.00
CA ALA A 309 -22.03 16.66 -8.21
C ALA A 309 -21.64 17.44 -9.48
N ALA A 310 -21.72 18.77 -9.45
CA ALA A 310 -21.29 19.62 -10.55
C ALA A 310 -19.78 19.47 -10.83
N LYS A 311 -18.95 19.45 -9.80
CA LYS A 311 -17.50 19.25 -9.91
C LYS A 311 -17.16 17.88 -10.51
N VAL A 312 -17.76 16.81 -9.98
CA VAL A 312 -17.53 15.43 -10.44
C VAL A 312 -18.00 15.25 -11.89
N GLY A 313 -19.17 15.79 -12.23
CA GLY A 313 -19.68 15.74 -13.60
C GLY A 313 -18.82 16.45 -14.64
N SER A 314 -17.91 17.34 -14.21
CA SER A 314 -16.97 18.05 -15.09
C SER A 314 -15.61 17.37 -15.25
N LEU A 315 -15.33 16.27 -14.54
CA LEU A 315 -14.03 15.59 -14.59
C LEU A 315 -13.81 14.95 -15.98
N PRO A 316 -12.69 15.24 -16.66
CA PRO A 316 -12.39 14.61 -17.94
C PRO A 316 -11.96 13.15 -17.74
N HIS A 317 -12.64 12.25 -18.45
CA HIS A 317 -12.33 10.83 -18.53
C HIS A 317 -11.67 10.50 -19.86
N GLY A 318 -10.70 9.60 -19.89
CA GLY A 318 -10.08 9.21 -21.15
C GLY A 318 -8.79 8.43 -21.03
N ASP A 319 -7.97 8.57 -22.07
CA ASP A 319 -6.64 7.97 -22.17
C ASP A 319 -5.75 8.48 -21.01
N PRO A 320 -5.19 7.60 -20.18
CA PRO A 320 -4.30 8.00 -19.10
C PRO A 320 -2.99 8.67 -19.57
N ALA A 321 -2.62 8.46 -20.83
CA ALA A 321 -1.47 9.12 -21.44
C ALA A 321 -1.75 10.58 -21.87
N ASP A 322 -3.03 10.99 -21.96
CA ASP A 322 -3.40 12.38 -22.25
C ASP A 322 -3.28 13.24 -20.97
N PRO A 323 -2.45 14.29 -20.98
CA PRO A 323 -2.31 15.20 -19.82
C PRO A 323 -3.63 15.88 -19.39
N GLY A 324 -4.62 15.94 -20.24
CA GLY A 324 -5.95 16.49 -19.93
C GLY A 324 -6.87 15.52 -19.19
N THR A 325 -6.53 14.23 -19.10
CA THR A 325 -7.34 13.22 -18.43
C THR A 325 -7.17 13.31 -16.92
N ALA A 326 -8.28 13.43 -16.19
CA ALA A 326 -8.31 13.36 -14.72
C ALA A 326 -8.62 11.96 -14.21
N ILE A 327 -9.50 11.24 -14.92
CA ILE A 327 -9.95 9.89 -14.57
C ILE A 327 -9.56 8.93 -15.70
N GLY A 328 -8.58 8.07 -15.44
CA GLY A 328 -8.19 6.97 -16.32
C GLY A 328 -9.12 5.76 -16.19
N PRO A 329 -8.79 4.64 -16.84
CA PRO A 329 -9.54 3.40 -16.72
C PRO A 329 -9.36 2.78 -15.32
N VAL A 330 -10.29 1.92 -14.94
CA VAL A 330 -10.02 0.95 -13.85
C VAL A 330 -9.16 -0.19 -14.40
N ILE A 331 -8.47 -0.90 -13.50
CA ILE A 331 -7.45 -1.90 -13.86
C ILE A 331 -7.92 -3.02 -14.79
N SER A 332 -9.19 -3.35 -14.79
CA SER A 332 -9.73 -4.44 -15.61
C SER A 332 -11.23 -4.32 -15.84
N GLN A 333 -11.74 -4.98 -16.89
CA GLN A 333 -13.18 -5.07 -17.16
C GLN A 333 -13.92 -5.70 -15.96
N ARG A 334 -13.35 -6.70 -15.30
CA ARG A 334 -13.94 -7.31 -14.10
C ARG A 334 -14.11 -6.28 -12.96
N ALA A 335 -13.14 -5.39 -12.76
CA ALA A 335 -13.25 -4.32 -11.78
C ALA A 335 -14.33 -3.31 -12.17
N ALA A 336 -14.42 -2.93 -13.44
CA ALA A 336 -15.48 -2.07 -13.97
C ALA A 336 -16.87 -2.67 -13.74
N ASP A 337 -17.06 -3.93 -14.10
CA ASP A 337 -18.33 -4.66 -13.97
C ASP A 337 -18.75 -4.77 -12.49
N ARG A 338 -17.80 -5.00 -11.57
CA ARG A 338 -18.08 -5.04 -10.13
C ARG A 338 -18.58 -3.71 -9.60
N VAL A 339 -17.94 -2.61 -9.96
CA VAL A 339 -18.38 -1.26 -9.53
C VAL A 339 -19.74 -0.93 -10.13
N ALA A 340 -19.94 -1.21 -11.42
CA ALA A 340 -21.22 -0.99 -12.10
C ALA A 340 -22.35 -1.79 -11.42
N ALA A 341 -22.09 -3.04 -11.02
CA ALA A 341 -23.06 -3.87 -10.32
C ALA A 341 -23.42 -3.31 -8.94
N LEU A 342 -22.44 -2.82 -8.15
CA LEU A 342 -22.70 -2.17 -6.86
C LEU A 342 -23.57 -0.91 -7.01
N VAL A 343 -23.28 -0.08 -8.03
CA VAL A 343 -24.05 1.12 -8.31
C VAL A 343 -25.47 0.76 -8.75
N ALA A 344 -25.63 -0.18 -9.68
CA ALA A 344 -26.94 -0.59 -10.20
C ALA A 344 -27.82 -1.21 -9.09
N GLU A 345 -27.26 -2.03 -8.21
CA GLU A 345 -27.95 -2.60 -7.06
C GLU A 345 -28.45 -1.50 -6.13
N ALA A 346 -27.58 -0.55 -5.72
CA ALA A 346 -27.97 0.57 -4.87
C ALA A 346 -29.09 1.42 -5.49
N VAL A 347 -29.03 1.70 -6.78
CA VAL A 347 -30.08 2.43 -7.51
C VAL A 347 -31.39 1.64 -7.50
N SER A 348 -31.37 0.33 -7.70
CA SER A 348 -32.55 -0.53 -7.64
C SER A 348 -33.21 -0.56 -6.25
N GLU A 349 -32.42 -0.31 -5.20
CA GLU A 349 -32.87 -0.22 -3.80
C GLU A 349 -33.26 1.20 -3.37
N GLY A 350 -33.19 2.17 -4.27
CA GLY A 350 -33.68 3.54 -4.07
C GLY A 350 -32.63 4.64 -3.95
N ALA A 351 -31.34 4.33 -4.08
CA ALA A 351 -30.29 5.34 -4.19
C ALA A 351 -30.45 6.19 -5.46
N GLN A 352 -30.01 7.43 -5.40
CA GLN A 352 -30.12 8.37 -6.52
C GLN A 352 -28.72 8.74 -7.05
N VAL A 353 -28.56 8.69 -8.37
CA VAL A 353 -27.35 9.16 -9.03
C VAL A 353 -27.39 10.69 -9.13
N ARG A 354 -26.44 11.37 -8.48
CA ARG A 354 -26.31 12.84 -8.50
C ARG A 354 -25.36 13.32 -9.58
N ALA A 355 -24.36 12.50 -9.93
CA ALA A 355 -23.45 12.73 -11.06
C ALA A 355 -22.93 11.38 -11.58
N GLY A 356 -22.51 11.36 -12.85
CA GLY A 356 -21.87 10.21 -13.47
C GLY A 356 -22.86 9.14 -13.92
N GLY A 357 -22.55 7.87 -13.66
CA GLY A 357 -23.17 6.70 -14.27
C GLY A 357 -22.42 6.22 -15.51
N ASP A 358 -22.80 5.09 -16.06
CA ASP A 358 -22.23 4.50 -17.29
C ASP A 358 -20.68 4.40 -17.29
N GLY A 359 -20.10 3.95 -16.15
CA GLY A 359 -18.66 3.77 -15.99
C GLY A 359 -17.86 5.05 -15.70
N LYS A 360 -18.53 6.20 -15.56
CA LYS A 360 -17.90 7.47 -15.16
C LYS A 360 -17.83 7.62 -13.64
N ALA A 361 -17.06 8.61 -13.19
CA ALA A 361 -17.03 9.01 -11.79
C ALA A 361 -18.46 9.28 -11.29
N THR A 362 -18.93 8.50 -10.33
CA THR A 362 -20.34 8.41 -9.93
C THR A 362 -20.53 8.84 -8.48
N VAL A 363 -21.48 9.75 -8.26
CA VAL A 363 -21.91 10.20 -6.93
C VAL A 363 -23.32 9.70 -6.68
N LEU A 364 -23.52 9.01 -5.58
CA LEU A 364 -24.83 8.50 -5.12
C LEU A 364 -25.22 9.16 -3.81
N ASP A 365 -26.52 9.41 -3.63
CA ASP A 365 -27.11 9.71 -2.33
C ASP A 365 -28.35 8.84 -2.06
N GLY A 366 -29.02 9.06 -0.92
CA GLY A 366 -30.14 8.22 -0.52
C GLY A 366 -29.72 6.77 -0.18
N VAL A 367 -28.43 6.53 -0.01
CA VAL A 367 -27.89 5.21 0.35
C VAL A 367 -28.14 4.92 1.81
N THR A 368 -28.60 3.71 2.11
CA THR A 368 -28.89 3.24 3.46
C THR A 368 -27.89 2.19 3.93
N PRO A 369 -27.74 1.98 5.26
CA PRO A 369 -26.83 0.95 5.80
C PRO A 369 -27.11 -0.49 5.36
N ARG A 370 -28.29 -0.77 4.78
CA ARG A 370 -28.67 -2.09 4.26
C ARG A 370 -28.12 -2.39 2.88
N MET A 371 -27.77 -1.37 2.11
CA MET A 371 -27.26 -1.49 0.75
C MET A 371 -25.81 -1.98 0.77
N ARG A 372 -25.46 -2.90 -0.12
CA ARG A 372 -24.08 -3.43 -0.21
C ARG A 372 -23.05 -2.33 -0.39
N ILE A 373 -23.30 -1.36 -1.24
CA ILE A 373 -22.39 -0.24 -1.53
C ILE A 373 -22.05 0.58 -0.27
N PHE A 374 -22.90 0.56 0.77
CA PHE A 374 -22.60 1.24 2.03
C PHE A 374 -21.55 0.49 2.85
N GLN A 375 -21.52 -0.83 2.81
CA GLN A 375 -20.66 -1.69 3.64
C GLN A 375 -19.41 -2.19 2.91
N GLU A 376 -19.53 -2.54 1.63
CA GLU A 376 -18.40 -3.06 0.84
C GLU A 376 -17.50 -1.93 0.35
N GLU A 377 -16.17 -2.17 0.36
CA GLU A 377 -15.19 -1.31 -0.29
C GLU A 377 -15.50 -1.18 -1.79
N ILE A 378 -15.60 0.05 -2.29
CA ILE A 378 -15.95 0.28 -3.70
C ILE A 378 -14.75 0.04 -4.60
N PHE A 379 -13.58 0.58 -4.26
CA PHE A 379 -12.32 0.46 -4.98
C PHE A 379 -12.49 0.75 -6.48
N GLY A 380 -13.07 1.90 -6.79
CA GLY A 380 -13.39 2.33 -8.15
C GLY A 380 -14.10 3.69 -8.16
N PRO A 381 -14.44 4.21 -9.33
CA PRO A 381 -14.90 5.59 -9.49
C PRO A 381 -16.37 5.83 -9.05
N ALA A 382 -16.68 5.46 -7.80
CA ALA A 382 -17.98 5.74 -7.21
C ALA A 382 -17.85 6.10 -5.73
N VAL A 383 -18.74 6.95 -5.22
CA VAL A 383 -18.77 7.39 -3.84
C VAL A 383 -20.21 7.61 -3.39
N VAL A 384 -20.50 7.39 -2.12
CA VAL A 384 -21.84 7.64 -1.55
C VAL A 384 -21.82 8.84 -0.61
N ILE A 385 -22.84 9.69 -0.69
CA ILE A 385 -23.12 10.77 0.25
C ILE A 385 -24.15 10.28 1.25
N VAL A 386 -23.87 10.48 2.53
CA VAL A 386 -24.78 10.18 3.64
C VAL A 386 -24.97 11.45 4.44
N THR A 387 -26.21 11.91 4.55
CA THR A 387 -26.56 13.05 5.40
C THR A 387 -26.62 12.61 6.85
N VAL A 388 -25.99 13.37 7.74
CA VAL A 388 -25.96 13.12 9.18
C VAL A 388 -26.56 14.30 9.96
N ALA A 389 -27.22 14.02 11.05
CA ALA A 389 -27.88 15.05 11.87
C ALA A 389 -26.88 15.86 12.73
N ASP A 390 -25.83 15.18 13.21
CA ASP A 390 -24.83 15.76 14.12
C ASP A 390 -23.51 14.95 14.11
N ASP A 391 -22.56 15.40 14.93
CA ASP A 391 -21.24 14.79 15.09
C ASP A 391 -21.30 13.35 15.64
N ASP A 392 -22.26 13.07 16.52
CA ASP A 392 -22.39 11.75 17.13
C ASP A 392 -22.84 10.70 16.10
N GLU A 393 -23.79 11.06 15.25
CA GLU A 393 -24.23 10.22 14.14
C GLU A 393 -23.10 10.04 13.10
N ALA A 394 -22.38 11.11 12.76
CA ALA A 394 -21.24 11.03 11.85
C ALA A 394 -20.19 10.03 12.35
N VAL A 395 -19.80 10.11 13.62
CA VAL A 395 -18.86 9.16 14.25
C VAL A 395 -19.43 7.75 14.30
N ALA A 396 -20.70 7.60 14.62
CA ALA A 396 -21.36 6.28 14.67
C ALA A 396 -21.29 5.59 13.28
N ILE A 397 -21.66 6.32 12.23
CA ILE A 397 -21.62 5.81 10.85
C ILE A 397 -20.18 5.56 10.38
N ALA A 398 -19.22 6.45 10.69
CA ALA A 398 -17.82 6.25 10.34
C ALA A 398 -17.26 4.95 10.95
N ASN A 399 -17.74 4.57 12.15
CA ASN A 399 -17.34 3.36 12.85
C ASN A 399 -18.12 2.10 12.45
N ASP A 400 -19.29 2.27 11.78
CA ASP A 400 -20.15 1.17 11.33
C ASP A 400 -19.58 0.52 10.05
N THR A 401 -18.48 -0.20 10.25
CA THR A 401 -17.79 -0.98 9.25
C THR A 401 -16.80 -1.93 9.91
N ASP A 402 -16.51 -3.05 9.24
CA ASP A 402 -15.45 -3.97 9.65
C ASP A 402 -14.04 -3.42 9.38
N HIS A 403 -13.92 -2.39 8.54
CA HIS A 403 -12.65 -1.78 8.18
C HIS A 403 -12.25 -0.65 9.13
N GLY A 404 -10.98 -0.24 9.06
CA GLY A 404 -10.46 0.86 9.87
C GLY A 404 -9.11 1.33 9.36
N LEU A 405 -9.02 1.80 8.10
CA LEU A 405 -7.76 2.30 7.55
C LEU A 405 -7.61 3.79 7.81
N THR A 406 -8.43 4.63 7.19
CA THR A 406 -8.32 6.08 7.29
C THR A 406 -9.68 6.76 7.45
N ALA A 407 -9.66 8.01 7.94
CA ALA A 407 -10.79 8.93 7.91
C ALA A 407 -10.29 10.38 7.74
N GLY A 408 -11.12 11.22 7.13
CA GLY A 408 -10.89 12.67 7.05
C GLY A 408 -12.02 13.43 7.75
N ILE A 409 -11.72 14.58 8.35
CA ILE A 409 -12.68 15.45 9.01
C ILE A 409 -12.45 16.88 8.53
N LEU A 410 -13.43 17.45 7.84
CA LEU A 410 -13.40 18.82 7.34
C LEU A 410 -14.21 19.71 8.27
N THR A 411 -13.55 20.62 8.95
CA THR A 411 -14.10 21.60 9.92
C THR A 411 -13.11 22.77 10.06
N GLU A 412 -13.61 23.95 10.33
CA GLU A 412 -12.80 25.11 10.69
C GLU A 412 -12.38 25.11 12.18
N ASP A 413 -13.02 24.28 13.01
CA ASP A 413 -12.64 24.07 14.42
C ASP A 413 -11.73 22.86 14.59
N SER A 414 -10.42 23.08 14.56
CA SER A 414 -9.42 22.00 14.74
C SER A 414 -9.53 21.27 16.10
N ARG A 415 -10.04 21.91 17.15
CA ARG A 415 -10.23 21.27 18.46
C ARG A 415 -11.40 20.30 18.42
N ARG A 416 -12.52 20.70 17.81
CA ARG A 416 -13.67 19.83 17.54
C ARG A 416 -13.24 18.63 16.66
N GLY A 417 -12.54 18.91 15.57
CA GLY A 417 -12.03 17.87 14.68
C GLY A 417 -11.11 16.87 15.40
N PHE A 418 -10.18 17.35 16.25
CA PHE A 418 -9.33 16.47 17.05
C PHE A 418 -10.11 15.62 18.05
N ALA A 419 -11.12 16.19 18.73
CA ALA A 419 -11.98 15.44 19.65
C ALA A 419 -12.77 14.33 18.93
N LEU A 420 -13.26 14.59 17.72
CA LEU A 420 -13.93 13.59 16.87
C LEU A 420 -12.96 12.51 16.40
N ALA A 421 -11.75 12.91 15.98
CA ALA A 421 -10.71 11.98 15.54
C ALA A 421 -10.40 10.91 16.59
N GLN A 422 -10.39 11.26 17.89
CA GLN A 422 -10.19 10.31 18.99
C GLN A 422 -11.31 9.27 19.15
N ARG A 423 -12.46 9.51 18.54
CA ARG A 423 -13.63 8.63 18.60
C ARG A 423 -13.77 7.72 17.38
N ILE A 424 -13.07 8.03 16.28
CA ILE A 424 -13.08 7.26 15.03
C ILE A 424 -12.07 6.11 15.14
N ARG A 425 -12.51 4.88 14.83
CA ARG A 425 -11.72 3.66 14.96
C ARG A 425 -11.00 3.30 13.65
N THR A 426 -10.03 4.11 13.27
CA THR A 426 -9.15 3.87 12.13
C THR A 426 -7.67 3.95 12.56
N GLY A 427 -6.77 3.46 11.71
CA GLY A 427 -5.33 3.59 11.95
C GLY A 427 -4.80 4.99 11.67
N ILE A 428 -5.50 5.74 10.82
CA ILE A 428 -5.13 7.08 10.35
C ILE A 428 -6.36 7.98 10.42
N VAL A 429 -6.20 9.22 10.89
CA VAL A 429 -7.27 10.25 10.85
C VAL A 429 -6.63 11.59 10.52
N HIS A 430 -7.19 12.29 9.55
CA HIS A 430 -6.78 13.63 9.14
C HIS A 430 -7.85 14.66 9.56
N VAL A 431 -7.43 15.75 10.20
CA VAL A 431 -8.30 16.86 10.58
C VAL A 431 -7.96 18.08 9.74
N GLY A 432 -8.96 18.69 9.10
CA GLY A 432 -8.78 19.76 8.12
C GLY A 432 -8.27 19.26 6.76
N ASN A 433 -8.23 17.93 6.56
CA ASN A 433 -7.74 17.32 5.33
C ASN A 433 -8.59 16.11 4.92
N GLN A 434 -8.35 15.61 3.73
CA GLN A 434 -9.02 14.49 3.10
C GLN A 434 -8.39 13.13 3.50
N THR A 435 -8.87 11.99 2.97
CA THR A 435 -8.49 10.65 3.43
C THR A 435 -7.24 10.06 2.77
N VAL A 436 -6.82 10.56 1.59
CA VAL A 436 -5.70 10.02 0.79
C VAL A 436 -4.44 10.82 1.09
N ASP A 437 -3.89 10.63 2.28
CA ASP A 437 -2.67 11.31 2.71
C ASP A 437 -1.68 10.30 3.31
N ASP A 438 -0.40 10.43 2.95
CA ASP A 438 0.63 9.48 3.34
C ASP A 438 1.99 10.19 3.42
N GLU A 439 2.69 9.95 4.52
CA GLU A 439 4.02 10.48 4.77
C GLU A 439 4.99 9.35 5.14
N PRO A 440 6.22 9.33 4.58
CA PRO A 440 7.17 8.23 4.74
C PRO A 440 7.53 7.90 6.20
N GLN A 441 7.55 8.91 7.07
CA GLN A 441 7.89 8.77 8.50
C GLN A 441 6.68 8.42 9.36
N ALA A 442 5.45 8.53 8.85
CA ALA A 442 4.23 8.29 9.60
C ALA A 442 3.93 6.78 9.76
N PRO A 443 3.25 6.38 10.86
CA PRO A 443 2.89 4.97 11.10
C PRO A 443 1.71 4.53 10.22
N PHE A 444 1.96 4.23 8.95
CA PHE A 444 0.95 3.83 8.00
C PHE A 444 0.41 2.43 8.28
N GLY A 445 -0.90 2.27 8.34
CA GLY A 445 -1.59 0.98 8.46
C GLY A 445 -2.92 1.08 9.19
N GLY A 446 -3.76 0.06 9.00
CA GLY A 446 -5.11 -0.02 9.50
C GLY A 446 -5.26 -0.72 10.85
N VAL A 447 -6.51 -0.78 11.29
CA VAL A 447 -7.02 -1.62 12.41
C VAL A 447 -8.20 -2.43 11.91
N LYS A 448 -8.78 -3.30 12.72
CA LYS A 448 -9.90 -4.18 12.35
C LYS A 448 -9.54 -5.02 11.11
N ALA A 449 -10.46 -5.13 10.13
CA ALA A 449 -10.25 -5.88 8.88
C ALA A 449 -9.33 -5.17 7.86
N SER A 450 -8.87 -3.94 8.14
CA SER A 450 -7.86 -3.25 7.34
C SER A 450 -6.43 -3.69 7.65
N GLY A 451 -6.23 -4.64 8.56
CA GLY A 451 -4.96 -5.29 8.80
C GLY A 451 -4.31 -4.94 10.13
N TYR A 452 -3.02 -5.27 10.24
CA TYR A 452 -2.22 -5.05 11.43
C TYR A 452 -0.73 -4.89 11.09
N GLY A 453 0.04 -4.40 12.05
CA GLY A 453 1.41 -3.92 11.83
C GLY A 453 1.40 -2.47 11.33
N ARG A 454 2.59 -1.93 11.11
CA ARG A 454 2.75 -0.57 10.57
C ARG A 454 3.96 -0.51 9.66
N PHE A 455 3.81 0.26 8.60
CA PHE A 455 4.92 0.75 7.80
C PHE A 455 5.32 2.18 8.23
N GLY A 456 6.38 2.70 7.63
CA GLY A 456 6.84 4.07 7.84
C GLY A 456 7.72 4.26 9.08
N GLY A 457 8.72 5.15 8.96
CA GLY A 457 9.62 5.56 10.02
C GLY A 457 10.17 4.42 10.87
N ARG A 458 10.22 4.64 12.19
CA ARG A 458 10.69 3.64 13.17
C ARG A 458 9.81 2.39 13.22
N TRP A 459 8.50 2.51 12.99
CA TRP A 459 7.56 1.38 13.06
C TRP A 459 7.85 0.34 11.97
N GLY A 460 8.22 0.80 10.78
CA GLY A 460 8.65 -0.09 9.70
C GLY A 460 9.94 -0.84 10.04
N LEU A 461 10.94 -0.18 10.67
CA LEU A 461 12.14 -0.86 11.13
C LEU A 461 11.83 -1.88 12.23
N GLU A 462 10.98 -1.53 13.18
CA GLU A 462 10.58 -2.43 14.28
C GLU A 462 9.85 -3.66 13.75
N ALA A 463 8.97 -3.48 12.75
CA ALA A 463 8.22 -4.58 12.15
C ALA A 463 9.11 -5.64 11.47
N PHE A 464 10.29 -5.23 10.98
CA PHE A 464 11.25 -6.11 10.30
C PHE A 464 12.53 -6.36 11.10
N SER A 465 12.44 -6.26 12.43
CA SER A 465 13.55 -6.53 13.35
C SER A 465 13.09 -7.46 14.48
N ALA A 466 14.00 -8.33 14.94
CA ALA A 466 13.80 -9.10 16.16
C ALA A 466 14.50 -8.41 17.32
N THR A 467 13.87 -8.38 18.50
CA THR A 467 14.50 -7.90 19.73
C THR A 467 15.09 -9.09 20.48
N ARG A 468 16.41 -9.02 20.74
CA ARG A 468 17.13 -10.02 21.53
C ARG A 468 17.54 -9.42 22.87
N TRP A 469 17.25 -10.12 23.95
CA TRP A 469 17.82 -9.78 25.27
C TRP A 469 19.17 -10.43 25.45
N VAL A 470 20.20 -9.62 25.71
CA VAL A 470 21.57 -10.05 25.92
C VAL A 470 22.02 -9.58 27.28
N THR A 471 22.58 -10.48 28.09
CA THR A 471 23.20 -10.15 29.36
C THR A 471 24.69 -10.50 29.33
N VAL A 472 25.54 -9.62 29.90
CA VAL A 472 26.96 -9.87 30.09
C VAL A 472 27.24 -9.79 31.56
N ALA A 473 27.57 -10.93 32.16
CA ALA A 473 27.85 -11.02 33.58
C ALA A 473 29.17 -10.31 33.93
N GLY A 474 29.16 -9.53 35.02
CA GLY A 474 30.36 -8.84 35.56
C GLY A 474 31.31 -9.76 36.34
N GLY A 475 31.00 -11.05 36.48
CA GLY A 475 31.77 -12.05 37.23
C GLY A 475 31.11 -13.43 37.24
N HIS A 476 31.67 -14.37 37.98
CA HIS A 476 31.09 -15.71 38.13
C HIS A 476 29.88 -15.67 39.05
N GLY A 477 28.72 -16.11 38.58
CA GLY A 477 27.53 -16.32 39.41
C GLY A 477 27.64 -17.56 40.32
N HIS A 478 26.94 -17.52 41.46
CA HIS A 478 26.74 -18.70 42.27
C HIS A 478 25.50 -19.45 41.78
N PHE A 479 25.64 -20.73 41.46
CA PHE A 479 24.55 -21.61 41.04
C PHE A 479 24.24 -22.60 42.13
N PRO A 480 23.02 -22.65 42.69
CA PRO A 480 22.68 -23.43 43.88
C PRO A 480 22.40 -24.92 43.58
N LEU A 481 23.04 -25.53 42.57
CA LEU A 481 22.92 -26.96 42.25
C LEU A 481 24.21 -27.69 42.46
#